data_afea4104ca01270d8a4f2bce9ffd8967
#
_entry.id   afea4104ca01270d8a4f2bce9ffd8967
#
_cell.length_a   1.000
_cell.length_b   1.000
_cell.length_c   1.000
_cell.angle_alpha   90.00
_cell.angle_beta   90.00
_cell.angle_gamma   90.00
#
_symmetry.space_group_name_H-M   'P 1'
#
loop_
_entity.id
_entity.type
_entity.pdbx_description
1 polymer ?
#
loop_
_entity_poly.entity_id
_entity_poly.type
_entity_poly.pdbx_seq_one_letter_code
_entity_poly.pdbx_strand_id
1 'polypeptide(L)'
;MSYNNVLAIGAHPDDIEFGCFGTLKKHKDQGDNVTLLVMTQSDVKDAYTGKITRDSNISKNEANTAAKFLNAELILGPFQDTKIPFNSDSVKFIENIIKDKKINWIYTHWAGDTHQDHINTLNATMAAARLIKNVLCYEQVPLPRITTT
;
A
#
# COMPACT_ATOMS: atom_id res chain seq x y z
N MET A 1 -19.66 -6.21 -19.33
CA MET A 1 -19.31 -6.33 -17.91
C MET A 1 -18.50 -5.10 -17.52
N SER A 2 -18.83 -4.45 -16.42
CA SER A 2 -18.02 -3.33 -15.92
C SER A 2 -16.86 -3.91 -15.12
N TYR A 3 -15.64 -3.62 -15.53
CA TYR A 3 -14.43 -4.00 -14.78
C TYR A 3 -14.20 -3.00 -13.64
N ASN A 4 -13.64 -3.46 -12.52
CA ASN A 4 -13.20 -2.60 -11.46
C ASN A 4 -11.81 -2.04 -11.77
N ASN A 5 -11.56 -0.83 -11.30
CA ASN A 5 -10.22 -0.26 -11.21
C ASN A 5 -9.80 -0.31 -9.74
N VAL A 6 -8.94 -1.25 -9.42
CA VAL A 6 -8.53 -1.60 -8.07
C VAL A 6 -7.19 -0.95 -7.76
N LEU A 7 -7.09 -0.30 -6.61
CA LEU A 7 -5.85 0.24 -6.07
C LEU A 7 -5.50 -0.47 -4.77
N ALA A 8 -4.37 -1.14 -4.72
CA ALA A 8 -3.81 -1.67 -3.47
C ALA A 8 -2.68 -0.76 -3.01
N ILE A 9 -2.73 -0.32 -1.76
CA ILE A 9 -1.80 0.65 -1.19
C ILE A 9 -1.04 0.00 -0.03
N GLY A 10 0.28 -0.05 -0.14
CA GLY A 10 1.19 -0.45 0.92
C GLY A 10 2.11 0.72 1.30
N ALA A 11 2.53 0.78 2.55
CA ALA A 11 3.53 1.74 3.01
C ALA A 11 4.91 1.40 2.45
N HIS A 12 5.27 0.12 2.50
CA HIS A 12 6.57 -0.39 2.10
C HIS A 12 6.46 -1.47 1.01
N PRO A 13 7.53 -1.73 0.27
CA PRO A 13 7.63 -2.91 -0.58
C PRO A 13 7.40 -4.17 0.26
N ASP A 14 6.57 -5.10 -0.19
CA ASP A 14 6.10 -6.35 0.42
C ASP A 14 4.76 -6.28 1.22
N ASP A 15 4.33 -5.12 1.69
CA ASP A 15 3.07 -4.99 2.44
C ASP A 15 1.85 -5.56 1.69
N ILE A 16 1.74 -5.23 0.41
CA ILE A 16 0.63 -5.65 -0.45
C ILE A 16 0.67 -7.17 -0.66
N GLU A 17 1.87 -7.72 -0.85
CA GLU A 17 2.10 -9.13 -1.08
C GLU A 17 1.68 -9.96 0.15
N PHE A 18 2.04 -9.52 1.34
CA PHE A 18 1.63 -10.17 2.58
C PHE A 18 0.15 -9.93 2.91
N GLY A 19 -0.37 -8.74 2.60
CA GLY A 19 -1.69 -8.32 3.04
C GLY A 19 -2.85 -8.80 2.18
N CYS A 20 -2.75 -8.65 0.85
CA CYS A 20 -3.89 -8.88 -0.02
C CYS A 20 -3.58 -9.46 -1.42
N PHE A 21 -2.37 -9.96 -1.65
CA PHE A 21 -1.93 -10.38 -2.99
C PHE A 21 -2.83 -11.45 -3.63
N GLY A 22 -3.26 -12.46 -2.85
CA GLY A 22 -4.18 -13.48 -3.34
C GLY A 22 -5.55 -12.93 -3.75
N THR A 23 -6.02 -11.89 -3.06
CA THR A 23 -7.26 -11.17 -3.41
C THR A 23 -7.08 -10.39 -4.70
N LEU A 24 -5.94 -9.73 -4.89
CA LEU A 24 -5.62 -9.00 -6.12
C LEU A 24 -5.51 -9.95 -7.32
N LYS A 25 -4.97 -11.16 -7.11
CA LYS A 25 -4.94 -12.19 -8.16
C LYS A 25 -6.35 -12.56 -8.61
N LYS A 26 -7.31 -12.69 -7.69
CA LYS A 26 -8.72 -12.94 -8.03
C LYS A 26 -9.32 -11.78 -8.85
N HIS A 27 -9.02 -10.52 -8.50
CA HIS A 27 -9.44 -9.38 -9.31
C HIS A 27 -8.89 -9.48 -10.74
N LYS A 28 -7.62 -9.80 -10.88
CA LYS A 28 -7.02 -9.99 -12.22
C LYS A 28 -7.66 -11.11 -13.01
N ASP A 29 -7.99 -12.24 -12.37
CA ASP A 29 -8.64 -13.37 -13.01
C ASP A 29 -10.09 -13.04 -13.46
N GLN A 30 -10.71 -12.07 -12.82
CA GLN A 30 -12.03 -11.54 -13.19
C GLN A 30 -11.97 -10.45 -14.28
N GLY A 31 -10.76 -10.04 -14.68
CA GLY A 31 -10.53 -9.04 -15.71
C GLY A 31 -10.43 -7.60 -15.18
N ASP A 32 -10.38 -7.40 -13.86
CA ASP A 32 -10.22 -6.08 -13.25
C ASP A 32 -8.84 -5.49 -13.53
N ASN A 33 -8.77 -4.17 -13.61
CA ASN A 33 -7.51 -3.44 -13.65
C ASN A 33 -6.97 -3.29 -12.24
N VAL A 34 -5.72 -3.67 -12.02
CA VAL A 34 -5.07 -3.58 -10.70
C VAL A 34 -3.85 -2.66 -10.79
N THR A 35 -3.80 -1.70 -9.88
CA THR A 35 -2.66 -0.82 -9.65
C THR A 35 -2.12 -1.06 -8.24
N LEU A 36 -0.82 -1.24 -8.12
CA LEU A 36 -0.12 -1.33 -6.84
C LEU A 36 0.54 0.02 -6.55
N LEU A 37 0.27 0.59 -5.39
CA LEU A 37 0.93 1.79 -4.89
C LEU A 37 1.74 1.42 -3.65
N VAL A 38 3.05 1.60 -3.73
CA VAL A 38 3.96 1.52 -2.58
C VAL A 38 4.40 2.94 -2.23
N MET A 39 4.08 3.40 -1.02
CA MET A 39 4.29 4.80 -0.63
C MET A 39 5.76 5.18 -0.52
N THR A 40 6.64 4.22 -0.18
CA THR A 40 8.08 4.46 -0.03
C THR A 40 8.91 3.73 -1.08
N GLN A 41 10.11 4.23 -1.30
CA GLN A 41 11.13 3.58 -2.16
C GLN A 41 12.55 3.71 -1.61
N SER A 42 12.67 4.05 -0.32
CA SER A 42 13.96 4.26 0.34
C SER A 42 14.55 2.96 0.88
N ASP A 43 15.83 3.02 1.25
CA ASP A 43 16.48 1.94 1.99
C ASP A 43 15.80 1.71 3.33
N VAL A 44 15.68 0.45 3.72
CA VAL A 44 15.28 0.07 5.07
C VAL A 44 16.51 0.02 5.97
N LYS A 45 16.45 0.67 7.12
CA LYS A 45 17.55 0.75 8.07
C LYS A 45 17.16 0.12 9.40
N ASP A 46 18.10 -0.58 10.00
CA ASP A 46 17.97 -1.05 11.37
C ASP A 46 17.83 0.13 12.33
N ALA A 47 16.82 0.11 13.18
CA ALA A 47 16.47 1.22 14.07
C ALA A 47 17.55 1.53 15.13
N TYR A 48 18.34 0.53 15.54
CA TYR A 48 19.37 0.66 16.58
C TYR A 48 20.73 1.01 16.02
N THR A 49 21.09 0.39 14.89
CA THR A 49 22.46 0.51 14.34
C THR A 49 22.54 1.51 13.18
N GLY A 50 21.41 1.89 12.58
CA GLY A 50 21.36 2.74 11.38
C GLY A 50 21.90 2.06 10.11
N LYS A 51 22.28 0.78 10.19
CA LYS A 51 22.78 0.03 9.02
C LYS A 51 21.65 -0.26 8.06
N ILE A 52 21.94 -0.18 6.75
CA ILE A 52 21.00 -0.59 5.70
C ILE A 52 20.84 -2.10 5.81
N THR A 53 19.61 -2.54 6.09
CA THR A 53 19.22 -3.94 6.15
C THR A 53 18.63 -4.43 4.82
N ARG A 54 18.08 -3.52 4.02
CA ARG A 54 17.52 -3.80 2.70
C ARG A 54 17.75 -2.58 1.79
N ASP A 55 18.48 -2.79 0.73
CA ASP A 55 18.75 -1.76 -0.27
C ASP A 55 17.50 -1.42 -1.08
N SER A 56 17.31 -0.14 -1.40
CA SER A 56 16.14 0.34 -2.14
C SER A 56 16.02 -0.27 -3.54
N ASN A 57 17.14 -0.60 -4.19
CA ASN A 57 17.10 -1.23 -5.52
C ASN A 57 16.58 -2.67 -5.43
N ILE A 58 16.96 -3.41 -4.38
CA ILE A 58 16.44 -4.76 -4.13
C ILE A 58 14.93 -4.66 -3.90
N SER A 59 14.48 -3.78 -3.01
CA SER A 59 13.06 -3.58 -2.71
C SER A 59 12.23 -3.19 -3.94
N LYS A 60 12.76 -2.29 -4.79
CA LYS A 60 12.12 -1.91 -6.06
C LYS A 60 12.02 -3.08 -7.03
N ASN A 61 13.07 -3.89 -7.13
CA ASN A 61 13.07 -5.06 -8.02
C ASN A 61 12.06 -6.12 -7.57
N GLU A 62 11.92 -6.33 -6.28
CA GLU A 62 10.93 -7.25 -5.70
C GLU A 62 9.51 -6.75 -5.98
N ALA A 63 9.22 -5.47 -5.71
CA ALA A 63 7.92 -4.86 -6.01
C ALA A 63 7.58 -4.93 -7.52
N ASN A 64 8.56 -4.69 -8.40
CA ASN A 64 8.39 -4.85 -9.84
C ASN A 64 8.09 -6.29 -10.23
N THR A 65 8.74 -7.27 -9.60
CA THR A 65 8.51 -8.70 -9.86
C THR A 65 7.08 -9.07 -9.44
N ALA A 66 6.62 -8.62 -8.28
CA ALA A 66 5.26 -8.83 -7.82
C ALA A 66 4.22 -8.21 -8.78
N ALA A 67 4.43 -6.97 -9.21
CA ALA A 67 3.56 -6.30 -10.17
C ALA A 67 3.49 -7.04 -11.51
N LYS A 68 4.63 -7.49 -12.04
CA LYS A 68 4.69 -8.30 -13.26
C LYS A 68 3.93 -9.62 -13.13
N PHE A 69 4.07 -10.30 -11.99
CA PHE A 69 3.34 -11.55 -11.73
C PHE A 69 1.83 -11.37 -11.81
N LEU A 70 1.31 -10.25 -11.29
CA LEU A 70 -0.11 -9.90 -11.37
C LEU A 70 -0.52 -9.28 -12.71
N ASN A 71 0.42 -8.97 -13.60
CA ASN A 71 0.16 -8.08 -14.73
C ASN A 71 -0.56 -6.79 -14.27
N ALA A 72 -0.01 -6.17 -13.23
CA ALA A 72 -0.50 -4.95 -12.60
C ALA A 72 0.47 -3.79 -12.86
N GLU A 73 -0.05 -2.57 -12.83
CA GLU A 73 0.77 -1.36 -12.83
C GLU A 73 1.37 -1.14 -11.43
N LEU A 74 2.63 -0.71 -11.35
CA LEU A 74 3.29 -0.33 -10.11
C LEU A 74 3.56 1.18 -10.08
N ILE A 75 3.16 1.82 -9.00
CA ILE A 75 3.50 3.21 -8.68
C ILE A 75 4.33 3.20 -7.39
N LEU A 76 5.49 3.82 -7.45
CA LEU A 76 6.35 4.04 -6.29
C LEU A 76 6.20 5.49 -5.82
N GLY A 77 5.84 5.68 -4.56
CA GLY A 77 5.63 6.97 -3.95
C GLY A 77 6.94 7.70 -3.62
N PRO A 78 6.86 8.98 -3.34
CA PRO A 78 8.03 9.84 -3.10
C PRO A 78 8.52 9.84 -1.65
N PHE A 79 7.87 9.10 -0.75
CA PHE A 79 8.14 9.19 0.68
C PHE A 79 9.32 8.29 1.09
N GLN A 80 9.89 8.61 2.24
CA GLN A 80 10.96 7.81 2.85
C GLN A 80 10.39 6.86 3.90
N ASP A 81 11.05 5.72 4.08
CA ASP A 81 10.77 4.79 5.16
C ASP A 81 10.77 5.50 6.53
N THR A 82 9.82 5.15 7.39
CA THR A 82 9.55 5.78 8.71
C THR A 82 9.16 7.26 8.69
N LYS A 83 8.92 7.83 7.49
CA LYS A 83 8.62 9.27 7.32
C LYS A 83 7.42 9.55 6.43
N ILE A 84 6.52 8.58 6.25
CA ILE A 84 5.27 8.84 5.54
C ILE A 84 4.43 9.82 6.37
N PRO A 85 4.11 11.02 5.85
CA PRO A 85 3.32 11.97 6.60
C PRO A 85 1.82 11.67 6.47
N PHE A 86 1.03 12.11 7.46
CA PHE A 86 -0.39 12.32 7.27
C PHE A 86 -0.65 13.83 7.14
N ASN A 87 -0.66 14.32 5.94
CA ASN A 87 -0.86 15.74 5.63
C ASN A 87 -1.47 15.90 4.22
N SER A 88 -1.62 17.16 3.79
CA SER A 88 -2.19 17.47 2.46
C SER A 88 -1.39 16.87 1.30
N ASP A 89 -0.08 16.70 1.43
CA ASP A 89 0.74 16.19 0.33
C ASP A 89 0.51 14.69 0.10
N SER A 90 0.50 13.89 1.17
CA SER A 90 0.20 12.46 1.08
C SER A 90 -1.23 12.20 0.64
N VAL A 91 -2.19 12.98 1.14
CA VAL A 91 -3.60 12.88 0.72
C VAL A 91 -3.76 13.22 -0.76
N LYS A 92 -3.25 14.35 -1.22
CA LYS A 92 -3.32 14.76 -2.64
C LYS A 92 -2.62 13.78 -3.57
N PHE A 93 -1.49 13.21 -3.14
CA PHE A 93 -0.78 12.22 -3.92
C PHE A 93 -1.69 11.01 -4.23
N ILE A 94 -2.38 10.49 -3.20
CA ILE A 94 -3.31 9.37 -3.37
C ILE A 94 -4.56 9.81 -4.15
N GLU A 95 -5.14 11.00 -3.87
CA GLU A 95 -6.29 11.54 -4.62
C GLU A 95 -6.03 11.64 -6.12
N ASN A 96 -4.86 12.09 -6.52
CA ASN A 96 -4.49 12.20 -7.93
C ASN A 96 -4.48 10.81 -8.59
N ILE A 97 -3.93 9.80 -7.94
CA ILE A 97 -3.94 8.42 -8.45
C ILE A 97 -5.37 7.89 -8.57
N ILE A 98 -6.20 8.09 -7.54
CA ILE A 98 -7.61 7.70 -7.55
C ILE A 98 -8.34 8.31 -8.75
N LYS A 99 -8.14 9.58 -8.99
CA LYS A 99 -8.76 10.32 -10.09
C LYS A 99 -8.24 9.86 -11.46
N ASP A 100 -6.93 9.84 -11.63
CA ASP A 100 -6.29 9.55 -12.92
C ASP A 100 -6.56 8.12 -13.38
N LYS A 101 -6.57 7.17 -12.45
CA LYS A 101 -6.84 5.75 -12.71
C LYS A 101 -8.33 5.39 -12.60
N LYS A 102 -9.20 6.34 -12.27
CA LYS A 102 -10.66 6.12 -12.07
C LYS A 102 -10.92 4.99 -11.08
N ILE A 103 -10.19 4.97 -9.98
CA ILE A 103 -10.26 3.92 -8.96
C ILE A 103 -11.66 3.87 -8.34
N ASN A 104 -12.21 2.68 -8.19
CA ASN A 104 -13.50 2.44 -7.55
C ASN A 104 -13.44 1.36 -6.45
N TRP A 105 -12.26 0.77 -6.24
CA TRP A 105 -12.00 -0.27 -5.24
C TRP A 105 -10.62 -0.09 -4.64
N ILE A 106 -10.49 -0.05 -3.31
CA ILE A 106 -9.21 0.19 -2.63
C ILE A 106 -8.96 -0.87 -1.57
N TYR A 107 -7.72 -1.33 -1.49
CA TYR A 107 -7.16 -2.09 -0.38
C TYR A 107 -6.06 -1.28 0.29
N THR A 108 -6.06 -1.22 1.63
CA THR A 108 -5.07 -0.47 2.42
C THR A 108 -4.82 -1.15 3.76
N HIS A 109 -3.90 -0.61 4.56
CA HIS A 109 -3.60 -1.10 5.89
C HIS A 109 -4.79 -1.06 6.83
N TRP A 110 -4.76 -1.91 7.87
CA TRP A 110 -5.77 -2.00 8.91
C TRP A 110 -5.52 -1.00 10.04
N ALA A 111 -6.59 -0.48 10.64
CA ALA A 111 -6.53 0.53 11.70
C ALA A 111 -5.91 0.04 13.03
N GLY A 112 -5.86 -1.26 13.25
CA GLY A 112 -5.24 -1.86 14.44
C GLY A 112 -3.74 -2.14 14.31
N ASP A 113 -3.10 -1.70 13.22
CA ASP A 113 -1.66 -1.82 13.06
C ASP A 113 -0.92 -0.88 14.02
N THR A 114 0.32 -1.21 14.34
CA THR A 114 1.17 -0.40 15.24
C THR A 114 2.30 0.32 14.52
N HIS A 115 2.54 0.01 13.24
CA HIS A 115 3.58 0.68 12.48
C HIS A 115 3.12 2.08 12.05
N GLN A 116 3.91 3.10 12.42
CA GLN A 116 3.55 4.50 12.13
C GLN A 116 3.26 4.78 10.66
N ASP A 117 4.05 4.20 9.74
CA ASP A 117 3.84 4.39 8.30
C ASP A 117 2.57 3.71 7.80
N HIS A 118 2.22 2.54 8.36
CA HIS A 118 0.96 1.87 8.03
C HIS A 118 -0.24 2.71 8.48
N ILE A 119 -0.19 3.25 9.71
CA ILE A 119 -1.23 4.11 10.26
C ILE A 119 -1.36 5.40 9.42
N ASN A 120 -0.25 6.04 9.09
CA ASN A 120 -0.27 7.27 8.29
C ASN A 120 -0.73 7.02 6.85
N THR A 121 -0.34 5.89 6.25
CA THR A 121 -0.83 5.46 4.93
C THR A 121 -2.34 5.21 4.97
N LEU A 122 -2.85 4.50 5.98
CA LEU A 122 -4.28 4.31 6.17
C LEU A 122 -5.01 5.66 6.27
N ASN A 123 -4.56 6.54 7.16
CA ASN A 123 -5.21 7.83 7.40
C ASN A 123 -5.23 8.70 6.13
N ALA A 124 -4.13 8.74 5.38
CA ALA A 124 -4.05 9.45 4.11
C ALA A 124 -4.98 8.82 3.07
N THR A 125 -5.04 7.49 3.01
CA THR A 125 -5.94 6.75 2.11
C THR A 125 -7.41 7.04 2.43
N MET A 126 -7.81 6.97 3.70
CA MET A 126 -9.21 7.23 4.10
C MET A 126 -9.63 8.66 3.79
N ALA A 127 -8.75 9.64 3.98
CA ALA A 127 -9.01 11.02 3.61
C ALA A 127 -9.13 11.21 2.08
N ALA A 128 -8.25 10.57 1.31
CA ALA A 128 -8.25 10.62 -0.15
C ALA A 128 -9.46 9.88 -0.77
N ALA A 129 -9.86 8.78 -0.15
CA ALA A 129 -10.89 7.86 -0.65
C ALA A 129 -12.32 8.19 -0.19
N ARG A 130 -12.56 9.37 0.36
CA ARG A 130 -13.87 9.75 0.96
C ARG A 130 -15.11 9.58 0.07
N LEU A 131 -14.91 9.51 -1.25
CA LEU A 131 -15.97 9.29 -2.23
C LEU A 131 -15.98 7.86 -2.80
N ILE A 132 -15.05 7.00 -2.40
CA ILE A 132 -14.95 5.61 -2.85
C ILE A 132 -15.80 4.72 -1.94
N LYS A 133 -16.68 3.93 -2.54
CA LYS A 133 -17.60 3.06 -1.77
C LYS A 133 -16.93 1.79 -1.24
N ASN A 134 -15.94 1.28 -1.96
CA ASN A 134 -15.29 0.00 -1.66
C ASN A 134 -13.86 0.26 -1.16
N VAL A 135 -13.71 0.47 0.13
CA VAL A 135 -12.41 0.57 0.80
C VAL A 135 -12.33 -0.54 1.83
N LEU A 136 -11.38 -1.46 1.63
CA LEU A 136 -11.14 -2.60 2.49
C LEU A 136 -9.74 -2.50 3.10
N CYS A 137 -9.63 -2.96 4.34
CA CYS A 137 -8.37 -3.01 5.04
C CYS A 137 -7.85 -4.44 5.10
N TYR A 138 -6.54 -4.62 4.88
CA TYR A 138 -5.88 -5.89 5.10
C TYR A 138 -5.07 -5.84 6.39
N GLU A 139 -5.13 -6.93 7.15
CA GLU A 139 -4.31 -7.14 8.34
C GLU A 139 -3.03 -7.88 7.91
N GLN A 140 -1.89 -7.39 8.33
CA GLN A 140 -0.63 -8.10 8.22
C GLN A 140 -0.38 -8.89 9.51
N VAL A 141 0.70 -9.69 9.55
CA VAL A 141 1.03 -10.63 10.62
C VAL A 141 0.64 -10.07 12.01
N PRO A 142 -0.03 -10.87 12.85
CA PRO A 142 -0.52 -10.40 14.12
C PRO A 142 0.62 -9.91 14.99
N LEU A 143 0.69 -8.59 15.17
CA LEU A 143 1.42 -8.01 16.26
C LEU A 143 0.76 -8.47 17.57
N PRO A 144 1.52 -8.60 18.66
CA PRO A 144 0.94 -9.00 19.94
C PRO A 144 -0.24 -8.07 20.24
N ARG A 145 -1.45 -8.64 20.21
CA ARG A 145 -2.65 -7.88 20.58
C ARG A 145 -2.52 -7.50 22.04
N ILE A 146 -2.61 -6.22 22.33
CA ILE A 146 -2.82 -5.77 23.72
C ILE A 146 -4.24 -6.21 24.07
N THR A 147 -4.38 -7.35 24.74
CA THR A 147 -5.65 -7.74 25.34
C THR A 147 -5.81 -6.89 26.60
N THR A 148 -6.73 -5.94 26.58
CA THR A 148 -7.22 -5.32 27.81
C THR A 148 -8.04 -6.36 28.56
N THR A 149 -7.54 -6.78 29.73
CA THR A 149 -8.31 -7.56 30.72
C THR A 149 -9.39 -6.69 31.33
#